data_36cf9874c21ed4d2dd48b5d449308219
#
_entry.id   36cf9874c21ed4d2dd48b5d449308219
#
_cell.length_a   1.000
_cell.length_b   1.000
_cell.length_c   1.000
_cell.angle_alpha   90.00
_cell.angle_beta   90.00
_cell.angle_gamma   90.00
#
_symmetry.space_group_name_H-M   'P 1'
#
loop_
_entity.id
_entity.type
_entity.pdbx_description
1 polymer ?
#
loop_
_entity_poly.entity_id
_entity_poly.type
_entity_poly.pdbx_seq_one_letter_code
_entity_poly.pdbx_strand_id
1 'polypeptide(L)'
;MKLGLYLRNMGPQSTADSIVACARAAEQAGIDDLWVADHIAIPPDDAEGSGGRYLDPLATLAFLAGVTRRIHLGTGVLVLPYRPALATAKWIATIQELSGGRLLLGVGAGWMEAEFRAVGVARDQRGRLTDQTLAFLHRCFAGDEVELNGQRFLFRPRPTRPPIFIGGAAPHALRRAARFGDGWMPMRGDPATLRPSIAQLREAMTAAGKPAPEVIVMTSLALAAAEAADEIAQIAALGATRVVHAWRYADATEFARVAEAFQRLRPIVPVS
;
A
#
# COMPACT_ATOMS: atom_id res chain seq x y z
N MET A 1 10.70 13.56 -3.32
CA MET A 1 9.66 12.68 -3.88
C MET A 1 10.19 11.26 -3.97
N LYS A 2 9.50 10.27 -3.41
CA LYS A 2 9.80 8.84 -3.58
C LYS A 2 9.04 8.28 -4.78
N LEU A 3 9.64 7.32 -5.49
CA LEU A 3 9.06 6.68 -6.67
C LEU A 3 8.80 5.20 -6.39
N GLY A 4 7.54 4.79 -6.54
CA GLY A 4 7.10 3.42 -6.39
C GLY A 4 6.54 2.84 -7.67
N LEU A 5 6.57 1.52 -7.80
CA LEU A 5 5.97 0.79 -8.90
C LEU A 5 4.90 -0.17 -8.39
N TYR A 6 3.80 -0.27 -9.13
CA TYR A 6 2.80 -1.29 -8.89
C TYR A 6 3.24 -2.60 -9.53
N LEU A 7 3.42 -3.63 -8.70
CA LEU A 7 3.73 -4.99 -9.13
C LEU A 7 2.43 -5.77 -9.27
N ARG A 8 2.17 -6.30 -10.44
CA ARG A 8 0.96 -7.08 -10.71
C ARG A 8 1.05 -8.46 -10.05
N ASN A 9 0.53 -8.56 -8.83
CA ASN A 9 0.33 -9.84 -8.15
C ASN A 9 -0.94 -10.57 -8.66
N MET A 10 -1.41 -10.20 -9.85
CA MET A 10 -2.62 -10.72 -10.49
C MET A 10 -2.40 -11.00 -11.97
N GLY A 11 -3.25 -11.88 -12.51
CA GLY A 11 -3.26 -12.25 -13.92
C GLY A 11 -2.05 -13.11 -14.33
N PRO A 12 -1.83 -13.26 -15.64
CA PRO A 12 -0.76 -14.13 -16.18
C PRO A 12 0.64 -13.72 -15.71
N GLN A 13 0.87 -12.44 -15.41
CA GLN A 13 2.16 -11.90 -14.98
C GLN A 13 2.52 -12.25 -13.54
N SER A 14 1.60 -12.84 -12.77
CA SER A 14 1.81 -13.16 -11.35
C SER A 14 2.44 -14.55 -11.10
N THR A 15 3.31 -15.02 -12.01
CA THR A 15 4.13 -16.21 -11.74
C THR A 15 5.30 -15.87 -10.80
N ALA A 16 5.82 -16.87 -10.07
CA ALA A 16 6.93 -16.65 -9.15
C ALA A 16 8.15 -16.03 -9.86
N ASP A 17 8.52 -16.57 -11.04
CA ASP A 17 9.66 -16.08 -11.81
C ASP A 17 9.46 -14.63 -12.27
N SER A 18 8.27 -14.30 -12.79
CA SER A 18 7.95 -12.94 -13.23
C SER A 18 7.99 -11.95 -12.08
N ILE A 19 7.39 -12.28 -10.93
CA ILE A 19 7.38 -11.43 -9.73
C ILE A 19 8.80 -11.19 -9.21
N VAL A 20 9.64 -12.23 -9.16
CA VAL A 20 11.04 -12.10 -8.74
C VAL A 20 11.84 -11.24 -9.72
N ALA A 21 11.69 -11.48 -11.03
CA ALA A 21 12.38 -10.70 -12.05
C ALA A 21 12.00 -9.21 -12.00
N CYS A 22 10.69 -8.90 -11.90
CA CYS A 22 10.19 -7.53 -11.75
C CYS A 22 10.72 -6.85 -10.48
N ALA A 23 10.70 -7.56 -9.34
CA ALA A 23 11.16 -6.99 -8.07
C ALA A 23 12.66 -6.67 -8.08
N ARG A 24 13.48 -7.57 -8.64
CA ARG A 24 14.91 -7.34 -8.80
C ARG A 24 15.20 -6.21 -9.77
N ALA A 25 14.48 -6.12 -10.88
CA ALA A 25 14.62 -5.04 -11.84
C ALA A 25 14.30 -3.67 -11.21
N ALA A 26 13.21 -3.57 -10.44
CA ALA A 26 12.87 -2.35 -9.71
C ALA A 26 13.97 -1.95 -8.71
N GLU A 27 14.48 -2.93 -7.94
CA GLU A 27 15.56 -2.69 -6.98
C GLU A 27 16.87 -2.26 -7.65
N GLN A 28 17.22 -2.88 -8.79
CA GLN A 28 18.40 -2.53 -9.59
C GLN A 28 18.28 -1.14 -10.21
N ALA A 29 17.10 -0.78 -10.70
CA ALA A 29 16.81 0.56 -11.23
C ALA A 29 16.82 1.65 -10.14
N GLY A 30 16.85 1.29 -8.84
CA GLY A 30 16.86 2.25 -7.74
C GLY A 30 15.46 2.82 -7.41
N ILE A 31 14.41 2.09 -7.73
CA ILE A 31 13.03 2.41 -7.31
C ILE A 31 12.93 2.25 -5.79
N ASP A 32 12.20 3.15 -5.13
CA ASP A 32 12.10 3.17 -3.67
C ASP A 32 11.21 2.05 -3.12
N ASP A 33 10.13 1.71 -3.82
CA ASP A 33 9.14 0.75 -3.32
C ASP A 33 8.33 0.03 -4.40
N LEU A 34 7.84 -1.15 -4.04
CA LEU A 34 6.89 -1.97 -4.82
C LEU A 34 5.58 -2.11 -4.06
N TRP A 35 4.47 -2.04 -4.80
CA TRP A 35 3.12 -2.11 -4.24
C TRP A 35 2.31 -3.23 -4.89
N VAL A 36 1.56 -3.98 -4.09
CA VAL A 36 0.67 -5.06 -4.55
C VAL A 36 -0.77 -4.82 -4.09
N ALA A 37 -1.74 -5.32 -4.86
CA ALA A 37 -3.16 -5.21 -4.55
C ALA A 37 -3.65 -6.37 -3.68
N ASP A 38 -4.82 -6.17 -3.07
CA ASP A 38 -5.54 -7.19 -2.32
C ASP A 38 -6.93 -7.42 -2.91
N HIS A 39 -7.09 -8.59 -3.51
CA HIS A 39 -8.36 -9.21 -3.83
C HIS A 39 -8.31 -10.67 -3.43
N ILE A 40 -9.39 -11.19 -2.86
CA ILE A 40 -9.42 -12.53 -2.27
C ILE A 40 -10.40 -13.48 -2.96
N ALA A 41 -11.46 -12.93 -3.57
CA ALA A 41 -12.52 -13.72 -4.20
C ALA A 41 -13.19 -12.92 -5.33
N ILE A 42 -12.53 -12.88 -6.49
CA ILE A 42 -13.05 -12.19 -7.68
C ILE A 42 -14.17 -12.99 -8.32
N PRO A 43 -15.38 -12.42 -8.51
CA PRO A 43 -16.45 -13.07 -9.25
C PRO A 43 -16.07 -13.25 -10.73
N PRO A 44 -16.63 -14.26 -11.39
CA PRO A 44 -16.37 -14.49 -12.84
C PRO A 44 -16.63 -13.25 -13.70
N ASP A 45 -17.68 -12.50 -13.40
CA ASP A 45 -18.08 -11.30 -14.16
C ASP A 45 -17.10 -10.12 -14.00
N ASP A 46 -16.29 -10.11 -12.93
CA ASP A 46 -15.27 -9.09 -12.64
C ASP A 46 -13.83 -9.59 -12.90
N ALA A 47 -13.69 -10.76 -13.55
CA ALA A 47 -12.39 -11.41 -13.73
C ALA A 47 -11.57 -10.87 -14.91
N GLU A 48 -12.07 -9.86 -15.67
CA GLU A 48 -11.37 -9.30 -16.81
C GLU A 48 -9.95 -8.83 -16.47
N GLY A 49 -8.99 -9.27 -17.27
CA GLY A 49 -7.57 -8.91 -17.13
C GLY A 49 -6.81 -9.61 -15.99
N SER A 50 -7.52 -10.31 -15.09
CA SER A 50 -6.91 -11.15 -14.05
C SER A 50 -7.18 -12.65 -14.25
N GLY A 51 -8.29 -13.01 -14.92
CA GLY A 51 -8.80 -14.37 -14.97
C GLY A 51 -9.16 -14.92 -13.60
N GLY A 52 -9.48 -14.04 -12.63
CA GLY A 52 -9.72 -14.42 -11.23
C GLY A 52 -8.44 -14.76 -10.45
N ARG A 53 -7.26 -14.71 -11.08
CA ARG A 53 -5.99 -15.02 -10.44
C ARG A 53 -5.46 -13.80 -9.68
N TYR A 54 -5.42 -13.91 -8.35
CA TYR A 54 -4.75 -12.98 -7.45
C TYR A 54 -3.90 -13.77 -6.44
N LEU A 55 -2.66 -13.37 -6.24
CA LEU A 55 -1.85 -13.87 -5.14
C LEU A 55 -2.18 -13.03 -3.89
N ASP A 56 -2.27 -13.69 -2.73
CA ASP A 56 -2.43 -12.97 -1.46
C ASP A 56 -1.29 -11.95 -1.27
N PRO A 57 -1.61 -10.69 -0.94
CA PRO A 57 -0.60 -9.64 -0.83
C PRO A 57 0.43 -9.91 0.27
N LEU A 58 0.01 -10.42 1.44
CA LEU A 58 0.92 -10.65 2.56
C LEU A 58 1.89 -11.81 2.25
N ALA A 59 1.38 -12.89 1.65
CA ALA A 59 2.22 -13.99 1.19
C ALA A 59 3.19 -13.54 0.09
N THR A 60 2.73 -12.71 -0.86
CA THR A 60 3.56 -12.13 -1.92
C THR A 60 4.67 -11.26 -1.33
N LEU A 61 4.36 -10.36 -0.38
CA LEU A 61 5.36 -9.50 0.24
C LEU A 61 6.35 -10.29 1.10
N ALA A 62 5.93 -11.35 1.80
CA ALA A 62 6.83 -12.25 2.53
C ALA A 62 7.84 -12.92 1.57
N PHE A 63 7.36 -13.41 0.42
CA PHE A 63 8.21 -13.99 -0.61
C PHE A 63 9.20 -12.96 -1.18
N LEU A 64 8.73 -11.77 -1.50
CA LEU A 64 9.57 -10.68 -2.01
C LEU A 64 10.60 -10.19 -0.98
N ALA A 65 10.28 -10.22 0.31
CA ALA A 65 11.23 -9.88 1.37
C ALA A 65 12.48 -10.77 1.35
N GLY A 66 12.31 -12.06 0.99
CA GLY A 66 13.41 -13.02 0.85
C GLY A 66 14.30 -12.82 -0.38
N VAL A 67 13.77 -12.22 -1.46
CA VAL A 67 14.47 -12.11 -2.75
C VAL A 67 14.97 -10.69 -3.08
N THR A 68 14.64 -9.71 -2.24
CA THR A 68 15.08 -8.30 -2.32
C THR A 68 15.84 -7.90 -1.06
N ARG A 69 16.57 -6.78 -1.08
CA ARG A 69 17.41 -6.33 0.03
C ARG A 69 17.15 -4.89 0.49
N ARG A 70 16.78 -3.98 -0.40
CA ARG A 70 16.68 -2.54 -0.12
C ARG A 70 15.30 -1.96 -0.40
N ILE A 71 14.66 -2.41 -1.48
CA ILE A 71 13.38 -1.88 -1.92
C ILE A 71 12.30 -2.10 -0.86
N HIS A 72 11.48 -1.09 -0.59
CA HIS A 72 10.35 -1.23 0.32
C HIS A 72 9.22 -2.00 -0.35
N LEU A 73 8.41 -2.66 0.46
CA LEU A 73 7.36 -3.58 0.02
C LEU A 73 6.02 -3.12 0.59
N GLY A 74 5.09 -2.74 -0.27
CA GLY A 74 3.85 -2.09 0.12
C GLY A 74 2.58 -2.82 -0.29
N THR A 75 1.52 -2.66 0.49
CA THR A 75 0.15 -3.02 0.11
C THR A 75 -0.61 -1.79 -0.37
N GLY A 76 -1.19 -1.84 -1.55
CA GLY A 76 -1.95 -0.73 -2.12
C GLY A 76 -3.38 -1.13 -2.57
N VAL A 77 -4.22 -1.47 -1.62
CA VAL A 77 -4.20 -1.52 -0.16
C VAL A 77 -4.59 -2.90 0.35
N LEU A 78 -4.14 -3.28 1.56
CA LEU A 78 -4.65 -4.46 2.28
C LEU A 78 -6.06 -4.18 2.80
N VAL A 79 -7.02 -5.03 2.48
CA VAL A 79 -8.40 -4.89 2.94
C VAL A 79 -8.55 -5.57 4.31
N LEU A 80 -8.47 -4.77 5.37
CA LEU A 80 -8.43 -5.29 6.74
C LEU A 80 -9.64 -6.16 7.13
N PRO A 81 -10.89 -5.84 6.71
CA PRO A 81 -12.06 -6.65 7.08
C PRO A 81 -12.09 -8.07 6.49
N TYR A 82 -11.27 -8.39 5.49
CA TYR A 82 -11.27 -9.73 4.88
C TYR A 82 -10.58 -10.80 5.74
N ARG A 83 -9.85 -10.40 6.77
CA ARG A 83 -9.01 -11.31 7.57
C ARG A 83 -9.19 -11.12 9.07
N PRO A 84 -9.05 -12.18 9.90
CA PRO A 84 -9.01 -12.06 11.35
C PRO A 84 -7.86 -11.16 11.82
N ALA A 85 -8.16 -10.21 12.71
CA ALA A 85 -7.22 -9.16 13.13
C ALA A 85 -5.89 -9.73 13.71
N LEU A 86 -5.95 -10.79 14.53
CA LEU A 86 -4.75 -11.39 15.13
C LEU A 86 -3.85 -12.07 14.09
N ALA A 87 -4.43 -12.84 13.19
CA ALA A 87 -3.67 -13.46 12.10
C ALA A 87 -3.02 -12.40 11.20
N THR A 88 -3.76 -11.35 10.86
CA THR A 88 -3.26 -10.22 10.07
C THR A 88 -2.10 -9.51 10.79
N ALA A 89 -2.25 -9.22 12.09
CA ALA A 89 -1.19 -8.61 12.90
C ALA A 89 0.08 -9.47 12.91
N LYS A 90 -0.08 -10.79 13.04
CA LYS A 90 1.05 -11.73 13.04
C LYS A 90 1.77 -11.76 11.68
N TRP A 91 1.02 -11.77 10.57
CA TRP A 91 1.61 -11.68 9.23
C TRP A 91 2.39 -10.39 9.04
N ILE A 92 1.81 -9.24 9.41
CA ILE A 92 2.44 -7.92 9.32
C ILE A 92 3.75 -7.88 10.12
N ALA A 93 3.72 -8.33 11.37
CA ALA A 93 4.92 -8.38 12.22
C ALA A 93 6.00 -9.31 11.63
N THR A 94 5.60 -10.46 11.10
CA THR A 94 6.53 -11.42 10.48
C THR A 94 7.18 -10.83 9.23
N ILE A 95 6.41 -10.22 8.34
CA ILE A 95 6.96 -9.59 7.12
C ILE A 95 7.88 -8.43 7.48
N GLN A 96 7.50 -7.60 8.46
CA GLN A 96 8.32 -6.48 8.92
C GLN A 96 9.65 -6.95 9.49
N GLU A 97 9.65 -8.04 10.27
CA GLU A 97 10.87 -8.68 10.80
C GLU A 97 11.73 -9.24 9.67
N LEU A 98 11.16 -10.12 8.84
CA LEU A 98 11.90 -10.81 7.77
C LEU A 98 12.40 -9.87 6.67
N SER A 99 11.71 -8.75 6.43
CA SER A 99 12.14 -7.74 5.49
C SER A 99 13.21 -6.78 6.05
N GLY A 100 13.52 -6.85 7.35
CA GLY A 100 14.41 -5.88 8.00
C GLY A 100 13.80 -4.48 8.06
N GLY A 101 12.50 -4.38 8.32
CA GLY A 101 11.82 -3.08 8.49
C GLY A 101 11.35 -2.40 7.20
N ARG A 102 11.26 -3.13 6.08
CA ARG A 102 10.93 -2.57 4.77
C ARG A 102 9.44 -2.58 4.40
N LEU A 103 8.55 -3.04 5.28
CA LEU A 103 7.11 -3.07 4.98
C LEU A 103 6.49 -1.67 5.03
N LEU A 104 5.68 -1.34 4.03
CA LEU A 104 4.81 -0.17 3.94
C LEU A 104 3.35 -0.65 3.94
N LEU A 105 2.59 -0.32 4.97
CA LEU A 105 1.27 -0.89 5.15
C LEU A 105 0.17 0.07 4.67
N GLY A 106 -0.17 0.01 3.39
CA GLY A 106 -1.40 0.64 2.88
C GLY A 106 -2.61 -0.21 3.24
N VAL A 107 -3.62 0.36 3.88
CA VAL A 107 -4.80 -0.37 4.36
C VAL A 107 -6.10 0.30 3.93
N GLY A 108 -7.13 -0.50 3.68
CA GLY A 108 -8.45 -0.03 3.28
C GLY A 108 -9.59 -0.81 3.91
N ALA A 109 -10.79 -0.25 3.78
CA ALA A 109 -12.01 -0.89 4.26
C ALA A 109 -12.63 -1.86 3.22
N GLY A 110 -12.16 -1.85 1.98
CA GLY A 110 -12.74 -2.63 0.89
C GLY A 110 -14.00 -2.03 0.28
N TRP A 111 -14.35 -2.49 -0.92
CA TRP A 111 -15.49 -1.96 -1.68
C TRP A 111 -16.34 -3.04 -2.36
N MET A 112 -15.74 -4.19 -2.73
CA MET A 112 -16.38 -5.23 -3.55
C MET A 112 -17.33 -6.10 -2.72
N GLU A 113 -18.62 -5.97 -2.97
CA GLU A 113 -19.68 -6.69 -2.25
C GLU A 113 -19.52 -8.22 -2.32
N ALA A 114 -19.11 -8.73 -3.49
CA ALA A 114 -18.95 -10.16 -3.70
C ALA A 114 -17.87 -10.77 -2.79
N GLU A 115 -16.77 -10.06 -2.60
CA GLU A 115 -15.69 -10.51 -1.71
C GLU A 115 -16.16 -10.52 -0.25
N PHE A 116 -16.90 -9.49 0.19
CA PHE A 116 -17.50 -9.46 1.53
C PHE A 116 -18.41 -10.65 1.78
N ARG A 117 -19.26 -11.00 0.80
CA ARG A 117 -20.10 -12.19 0.89
C ARG A 117 -19.28 -13.47 0.96
N ALA A 118 -18.24 -13.59 0.14
CA ALA A 118 -17.39 -14.78 0.09
C ALA A 118 -16.64 -15.02 1.41
N VAL A 119 -16.17 -13.95 2.08
CA VAL A 119 -15.48 -14.07 3.38
C VAL A 119 -16.45 -14.08 4.58
N GLY A 120 -17.76 -14.00 4.35
CA GLY A 120 -18.76 -14.04 5.42
C GLY A 120 -18.82 -12.79 6.31
N VAL A 121 -18.39 -11.64 5.80
CA VAL A 121 -18.37 -10.36 6.51
C VAL A 121 -19.44 -9.43 5.97
N ALA A 122 -20.27 -8.87 6.86
CA ALA A 122 -21.26 -7.86 6.48
C ALA A 122 -20.56 -6.57 6.03
N ARG A 123 -20.80 -6.15 4.77
CA ARG A 123 -20.11 -5.01 4.15
C ARG A 123 -20.37 -3.68 4.87
N ASP A 124 -21.53 -3.50 5.46
CA ASP A 124 -21.87 -2.30 6.27
C ASP A 124 -21.00 -2.17 7.52
N GLN A 125 -20.46 -3.29 8.04
CA GLN A 125 -19.55 -3.33 9.18
C GLN A 125 -18.09 -3.00 8.82
N ARG A 126 -17.74 -2.90 7.53
CA ARG A 126 -16.34 -2.77 7.06
C ARG A 126 -15.58 -1.63 7.72
N GLY A 127 -16.22 -0.47 7.91
CA GLY A 127 -15.58 0.69 8.54
C GLY A 127 -15.23 0.44 10.00
N ARG A 128 -16.18 -0.12 10.77
CA ARG A 128 -15.99 -0.48 12.18
C ARG A 128 -14.92 -1.56 12.35
N LEU A 129 -14.94 -2.59 11.52
CA LEU A 129 -13.96 -3.67 11.56
C LEU A 129 -12.55 -3.15 11.20
N THR A 130 -12.43 -2.25 10.23
CA THR A 130 -11.17 -1.58 9.90
C THR A 130 -10.62 -0.83 11.11
N ASP A 131 -11.45 -0.02 11.78
CA ASP A 131 -11.03 0.77 12.94
C ASP A 131 -10.62 -0.12 14.12
N GLN A 132 -11.37 -1.20 14.37
CA GLN A 132 -11.03 -2.20 15.40
C GLN A 132 -9.71 -2.91 15.12
N THR A 133 -9.49 -3.32 13.86
CA THR A 133 -8.23 -3.97 13.45
C THR A 133 -7.05 -3.01 13.57
N LEU A 134 -7.19 -1.75 13.15
CA LEU A 134 -6.14 -0.74 13.31
C LEU A 134 -5.80 -0.49 14.78
N ALA A 135 -6.82 -0.32 15.63
CA ALA A 135 -6.60 -0.17 17.09
C ALA A 135 -5.89 -1.39 17.69
N PHE A 136 -6.25 -2.59 17.23
CA PHE A 136 -5.60 -3.82 17.66
C PHE A 136 -4.15 -3.91 17.18
N LEU A 137 -3.86 -3.56 15.92
CA LEU A 137 -2.49 -3.48 15.39
C LEU A 137 -1.62 -2.54 16.23
N HIS A 138 -2.11 -1.35 16.57
CA HIS A 138 -1.37 -0.42 17.43
C HIS A 138 -1.02 -1.06 18.78
N ARG A 139 -1.95 -1.79 19.42
CA ARG A 139 -1.67 -2.50 20.68
C ARG A 139 -0.61 -3.59 20.51
N CYS A 140 -0.69 -4.37 19.44
CA CYS A 140 0.29 -5.43 19.15
C CYS A 140 1.73 -4.89 19.00
N PHE A 141 1.90 -3.72 18.44
CA PHE A 141 3.22 -3.11 18.27
C PHE A 141 3.66 -2.23 19.46
N ALA A 142 2.75 -1.92 20.40
CA ALA A 142 3.07 -1.10 21.57
C ALA A 142 3.59 -1.90 22.78
N GLY A 143 3.23 -3.18 22.90
CA GLY A 143 3.62 -4.00 24.04
C GLY A 143 3.78 -5.48 23.70
N ASP A 144 4.52 -6.21 24.52
CA ASP A 144 4.76 -7.64 24.33
C ASP A 144 3.55 -8.48 24.72
N GLU A 145 2.72 -8.00 25.65
CA GLU A 145 1.51 -8.66 26.09
C GLU A 145 0.29 -7.93 25.56
N VAL A 146 -0.60 -8.67 24.93
CA VAL A 146 -1.84 -8.18 24.29
C VAL A 146 -2.99 -9.07 24.70
N GLU A 147 -4.20 -8.50 24.74
CA GLU A 147 -5.44 -9.25 24.98
C GLU A 147 -6.37 -9.13 23.76
N LEU A 148 -6.98 -10.26 23.40
CA LEU A 148 -8.07 -10.32 22.42
C LEU A 148 -9.10 -11.36 22.87
N ASN A 149 -10.39 -11.03 22.83
CA ASN A 149 -11.50 -11.91 23.24
C ASN A 149 -11.33 -12.51 24.65
N GLY A 150 -10.81 -11.72 25.61
CA GLY A 150 -10.57 -12.16 26.99
C GLY A 150 -9.32 -13.05 27.18
N GLN A 151 -8.60 -13.36 26.12
CA GLN A 151 -7.37 -14.14 26.17
C GLN A 151 -6.14 -13.23 26.11
N ARG A 152 -5.29 -13.27 27.13
CA ARG A 152 -3.97 -12.62 27.15
C ARG A 152 -2.94 -13.53 26.48
N PHE A 153 -2.00 -12.93 25.72
CA PHE A 153 -0.94 -13.66 25.04
C PHE A 153 0.26 -12.77 24.77
N LEU A 154 1.43 -13.39 24.54
CA LEU A 154 2.63 -12.70 24.07
C LEU A 154 2.57 -12.50 22.56
N PHE A 155 2.72 -11.25 22.12
CA PHE A 155 2.81 -10.91 20.70
C PHE A 155 4.27 -10.71 20.29
N ARG A 156 4.88 -11.77 19.75
CA ARG A 156 6.27 -11.78 19.26
C ARG A 156 6.36 -12.52 17.91
N PRO A 157 7.30 -12.13 16.98
CA PRO A 157 8.20 -10.99 17.11
C PRO A 157 7.45 -9.66 17.16
N ARG A 158 8.08 -8.63 17.74
CA ARG A 158 7.54 -7.28 17.79
C ARG A 158 8.58 -6.29 17.26
N PRO A 159 8.76 -6.26 15.92
CA PRO A 159 9.61 -5.25 15.27
C PRO A 159 9.00 -3.85 15.41
N THR A 160 9.74 -2.83 15.00
CA THR A 160 9.17 -1.48 14.84
C THR A 160 7.93 -1.53 13.94
N ARG A 161 6.84 -0.90 14.38
CA ARG A 161 5.59 -0.85 13.61
C ARG A 161 5.85 -0.29 12.20
N PRO A 162 5.39 -0.97 11.13
CA PRO A 162 5.47 -0.40 9.79
C PRO A 162 4.65 0.88 9.69
N PRO A 163 5.04 1.85 8.82
CA PRO A 163 4.19 3.00 8.54
C PRO A 163 2.85 2.53 7.96
N ILE A 164 1.76 3.16 8.41
CA ILE A 164 0.38 2.83 8.03
C ILE A 164 -0.20 3.95 7.18
N PHE A 165 -0.62 3.64 5.96
CA PHE A 165 -1.26 4.57 5.02
C PHE A 165 -2.71 4.18 4.80
N ILE A 166 -3.62 5.10 5.06
CA ILE A 166 -5.05 4.82 4.95
C ILE A 166 -5.54 5.07 3.52
N GLY A 167 -6.01 4.02 2.88
CA GLY A 167 -6.64 4.09 1.56
C GLY A 167 -8.09 4.55 1.62
N GLY A 168 -8.52 5.25 0.58
CA GLY A 168 -9.90 5.65 0.40
C GLY A 168 -10.12 7.15 0.26
N ALA A 169 -11.41 7.53 0.11
CA ALA A 169 -11.81 8.91 -0.12
C ALA A 169 -12.10 9.66 1.19
N ALA A 170 -11.96 11.00 1.13
CA ALA A 170 -12.45 11.90 2.16
C ALA A 170 -13.98 11.75 2.33
N PRO A 171 -14.54 12.06 3.52
CA PRO A 171 -13.85 12.44 4.75
C PRO A 171 -13.42 11.26 5.62
N HIS A 172 -13.90 10.04 5.33
CA HIS A 172 -13.72 8.87 6.19
C HIS A 172 -12.25 8.44 6.27
N ALA A 173 -11.55 8.42 5.11
CA ALA A 173 -10.14 8.05 5.07
C ALA A 173 -9.27 9.06 5.82
N LEU A 174 -9.56 10.36 5.70
CA LEU A 174 -8.78 11.41 6.38
C LEU A 174 -8.91 11.33 7.89
N ARG A 175 -10.15 11.14 8.42
CA ARG A 175 -10.37 10.95 9.87
C ARG A 175 -9.64 9.72 10.40
N ARG A 176 -9.65 8.63 9.64
CA ARG A 176 -8.96 7.39 9.99
C ARG A 176 -7.44 7.56 9.95
N ALA A 177 -6.92 8.28 8.94
CA ALA A 177 -5.49 8.60 8.83
C ALA A 177 -5.01 9.45 10.01
N ALA A 178 -5.74 10.50 10.37
CA ALA A 178 -5.44 11.32 11.54
C ALA A 178 -5.43 10.49 12.84
N ARG A 179 -6.36 9.53 12.98
CA ARG A 179 -6.45 8.72 14.19
C ARG A 179 -5.40 7.60 14.25
N PHE A 180 -5.22 6.84 13.17
CA PHE A 180 -4.46 5.58 13.18
C PHE A 180 -3.28 5.55 12.21
N GLY A 181 -3.25 6.41 11.19
CA GLY A 181 -2.27 6.36 10.12
C GLY A 181 -1.06 7.26 10.33
N ASP A 182 -0.09 7.06 9.46
CA ASP A 182 1.06 7.94 9.26
C ASP A 182 0.91 8.72 7.94
N GLY A 183 -0.13 8.39 7.15
CA GLY A 183 -0.42 9.04 5.89
C GLY A 183 -1.68 8.51 5.20
N TRP A 184 -1.84 8.91 3.95
CA TRP A 184 -3.04 8.68 3.15
C TRP A 184 -2.69 8.19 1.74
N MET A 185 -3.49 7.23 1.22
CA MET A 185 -3.50 6.79 -0.18
C MET A 185 -4.85 7.16 -0.81
N PRO A 186 -4.95 8.29 -1.52
CA PRO A 186 -6.18 8.65 -2.23
C PRO A 186 -6.53 7.64 -3.32
N MET A 187 -7.83 7.44 -3.55
CA MET A 187 -8.34 6.55 -4.60
C MET A 187 -8.11 7.11 -6.01
N ARG A 188 -7.91 8.41 -6.14
CA ARG A 188 -7.69 9.11 -7.41
C ARG A 188 -6.72 10.27 -7.20
N GLY A 189 -5.95 10.57 -8.24
CA GLY A 189 -4.94 11.64 -8.24
C GLY A 189 -5.44 12.99 -8.76
N ASP A 190 -6.77 13.22 -8.84
CA ASP A 190 -7.30 14.49 -9.34
C ASP A 190 -6.87 15.69 -8.47
N PRO A 191 -6.12 16.67 -9.03
CA PRO A 191 -5.62 17.85 -8.30
C PRO A 191 -6.69 18.65 -7.58
N ALA A 192 -7.90 18.76 -8.15
CA ALA A 192 -8.99 19.54 -7.56
C ALA A 192 -9.48 18.93 -6.23
N THR A 193 -9.43 17.63 -6.11
CA THR A 193 -9.83 16.90 -4.89
C THR A 193 -8.67 16.67 -3.93
N LEU A 194 -7.45 16.48 -4.44
CA LEU A 194 -6.26 16.21 -3.64
C LEU A 194 -5.85 17.41 -2.78
N ARG A 195 -5.74 18.59 -3.37
CA ARG A 195 -5.26 19.80 -2.67
C ARG A 195 -6.03 20.08 -1.38
N PRO A 196 -7.37 20.25 -1.39
CA PRO A 196 -8.12 20.51 -0.17
C PRO A 196 -8.05 19.35 0.82
N SER A 197 -8.06 18.10 0.34
CA SER A 197 -7.99 16.93 1.20
C SER A 197 -6.63 16.81 1.91
N ILE A 198 -5.54 17.12 1.23
CA ILE A 198 -4.19 17.11 1.83
C ILE A 198 -4.07 18.21 2.89
N ALA A 199 -4.61 19.43 2.62
CA ALA A 199 -4.64 20.49 3.60
C ALA A 199 -5.41 20.08 4.86
N GLN A 200 -6.64 19.56 4.69
CA GLN A 200 -7.47 19.05 5.80
C GLN A 200 -6.76 17.94 6.59
N LEU A 201 -6.07 17.01 5.91
CA LEU A 201 -5.32 15.95 6.58
C LEU A 201 -4.17 16.51 7.41
N ARG A 202 -3.40 17.47 6.87
CA ARG A 202 -2.30 18.12 7.59
C ARG A 202 -2.78 18.79 8.87
N GLU A 203 -3.87 19.54 8.77
CA GLU A 203 -4.51 20.18 9.94
C GLU A 203 -4.93 19.14 10.99
N ALA A 204 -5.61 18.07 10.56
CA ALA A 204 -6.05 17.01 11.45
C ALA A 204 -4.89 16.25 12.11
N MET A 205 -3.79 16.01 11.38
CA MET A 205 -2.59 15.37 11.93
C MET A 205 -1.88 16.29 12.93
N THR A 206 -1.75 17.58 12.61
CA THR A 206 -1.19 18.58 13.53
C THR A 206 -2.03 18.69 14.81
N ALA A 207 -3.35 18.75 14.70
CA ALA A 207 -4.25 18.76 15.85
C ALA A 207 -4.15 17.50 16.72
N ALA A 208 -3.79 16.36 16.10
CA ALA A 208 -3.52 15.10 16.79
C ALA A 208 -2.10 14.95 17.35
N GLY A 209 -1.25 15.99 17.24
CA GLY A 209 0.15 15.96 17.68
C GLY A 209 1.04 15.00 16.88
N LYS A 210 0.67 14.69 15.64
CA LYS A 210 1.38 13.80 14.76
C LYS A 210 2.29 14.55 13.76
N PRO A 211 3.33 13.90 13.23
CA PRO A 211 4.12 14.44 12.12
C PRO A 211 3.28 14.75 10.89
N ALA A 212 3.81 15.53 9.97
CA ALA A 212 3.18 15.77 8.67
C ALA A 212 2.92 14.44 7.95
N PRO A 213 1.72 14.26 7.36
CA PRO A 213 1.35 12.99 6.73
C PRO A 213 2.17 12.71 5.48
N GLU A 214 2.53 11.45 5.25
CA GLU A 214 2.88 11.01 3.92
C GLU A 214 1.62 10.88 3.04
N VAL A 215 1.71 11.32 1.79
CA VAL A 215 0.63 11.18 0.80
C VAL A 215 1.15 10.41 -0.40
N ILE A 216 0.50 9.29 -0.68
CA ILE A 216 0.92 8.33 -1.70
C ILE A 216 -0.08 8.36 -2.86
N VAL A 217 0.30 8.93 -3.97
CA VAL A 217 -0.55 9.00 -5.16
C VAL A 217 -0.20 7.84 -6.11
N MET A 218 -1.17 6.96 -6.36
CA MET A 218 -1.05 5.92 -7.37
C MET A 218 -1.72 6.39 -8.65
N THR A 219 -0.97 6.43 -9.75
CA THR A 219 -1.44 6.91 -11.06
C THR A 219 -0.78 6.14 -12.20
N SER A 220 -1.34 6.26 -13.40
CA SER A 220 -0.71 5.76 -14.61
C SER A 220 -0.12 6.93 -15.40
N LEU A 221 1.19 6.98 -15.51
CA LEU A 221 1.93 8.03 -16.21
C LEU A 221 2.25 7.61 -17.64
N ALA A 222 2.17 8.53 -18.59
CA ALA A 222 2.64 8.31 -19.95
C ALA A 222 4.17 8.55 -20.03
N LEU A 223 4.98 7.61 -19.52
CA LEU A 223 6.42 7.80 -19.31
C LEU A 223 7.23 8.14 -20.58
N ALA A 224 6.68 7.84 -21.77
CA ALA A 224 7.31 8.22 -23.04
C ALA A 224 7.02 9.67 -23.45
N ALA A 225 6.08 10.34 -22.79
CA ALA A 225 5.73 11.72 -23.04
C ALA A 225 6.64 12.69 -22.26
N ALA A 226 6.94 13.85 -22.85
CA ALA A 226 7.72 14.89 -22.18
C ALA A 226 7.03 15.41 -20.89
N GLU A 227 5.70 15.32 -20.87
CA GLU A 227 4.84 15.81 -19.80
C GLU A 227 4.88 14.95 -18.52
N ALA A 228 5.44 13.73 -18.57
CA ALA A 228 5.47 12.84 -17.41
C ALA A 228 6.25 13.43 -16.21
N ALA A 229 7.33 14.14 -16.48
CA ALA A 229 8.09 14.83 -15.45
C ALA A 229 7.29 15.99 -14.83
N ASP A 230 6.56 16.73 -15.65
CA ASP A 230 5.70 17.84 -15.20
C ASP A 230 4.54 17.33 -14.36
N GLU A 231 3.93 16.18 -14.74
CA GLU A 231 2.87 15.55 -13.97
C GLU A 231 3.37 15.12 -12.56
N ILE A 232 4.56 14.52 -12.49
CA ILE A 232 5.19 14.19 -11.21
C ILE A 232 5.45 15.45 -10.38
N ALA A 233 5.95 16.52 -10.99
CA ALA A 233 6.17 17.79 -10.31
C ALA A 233 4.87 18.43 -9.82
N GLN A 234 3.79 18.37 -10.60
CA GLN A 234 2.47 18.84 -10.19
C GLN A 234 1.94 18.05 -9.00
N ILE A 235 2.03 16.71 -9.03
CA ILE A 235 1.64 15.84 -7.92
C ILE A 235 2.45 16.18 -6.66
N ALA A 236 3.76 16.44 -6.80
CA ALA A 236 4.61 16.87 -5.71
C ALA A 236 4.18 18.23 -5.12
N ALA A 237 3.86 19.20 -6.00
CA ALA A 237 3.40 20.54 -5.60
C ALA A 237 2.04 20.52 -4.87
N LEU A 238 1.23 19.48 -5.06
CA LEU A 238 0.04 19.24 -4.27
C LEU A 238 0.33 18.77 -2.84
N GLY A 239 1.57 18.36 -2.57
CA GLY A 239 2.02 17.86 -1.28
C GLY A 239 2.08 16.36 -1.16
N ALA A 240 2.03 15.62 -2.28
CA ALA A 240 2.34 14.21 -2.29
C ALA A 240 3.82 13.98 -1.96
N THR A 241 4.10 12.93 -1.20
CA THR A 241 5.46 12.54 -0.81
C THR A 241 5.99 11.38 -1.65
N ARG A 242 5.06 10.67 -2.32
CA ARG A 242 5.33 9.47 -3.10
C ARG A 242 4.39 9.38 -4.30
N VAL A 243 4.94 9.00 -5.45
CA VAL A 243 4.17 8.64 -6.65
C VAL A 243 4.40 7.18 -6.96
N VAL A 244 3.32 6.42 -7.14
CA VAL A 244 3.36 5.01 -7.53
C VAL A 244 2.81 4.89 -8.95
N HIS A 245 3.68 4.49 -9.88
CA HIS A 245 3.26 4.25 -11.26
C HIS A 245 2.62 2.87 -11.39
N ALA A 246 1.36 2.85 -11.84
CA ALA A 246 0.57 1.65 -12.06
C ALA A 246 0.20 1.53 -13.54
N TRP A 247 0.60 0.43 -14.18
CA TRP A 247 0.30 0.15 -15.59
C TRP A 247 0.14 -1.34 -15.85
N ARG A 248 -0.32 -1.68 -17.04
CA ARG A 248 -0.32 -3.05 -17.54
C ARG A 248 0.98 -3.29 -18.32
N TYR A 249 1.73 -4.32 -17.97
CA TYR A 249 2.93 -4.76 -18.68
C TYR A 249 2.77 -6.20 -19.15
N ALA A 250 3.41 -6.54 -20.25
CA ALA A 250 3.35 -7.87 -20.83
C ALA A 250 4.25 -8.87 -20.09
N ASP A 251 5.46 -8.44 -19.72
CA ASP A 251 6.48 -9.29 -19.13
C ASP A 251 7.47 -8.50 -18.23
N ALA A 252 8.41 -9.23 -17.63
CA ALA A 252 9.44 -8.64 -16.76
C ALA A 252 10.44 -7.75 -17.54
N THR A 253 10.62 -7.95 -18.83
CA THR A 253 11.51 -7.13 -19.67
C THR A 253 10.91 -5.76 -19.87
N GLU A 254 9.63 -5.70 -20.21
CA GLU A 254 8.91 -4.42 -20.28
C GLU A 254 8.90 -3.72 -18.93
N PHE A 255 8.64 -4.46 -17.84
CA PHE A 255 8.68 -3.90 -16.50
C PHE A 255 10.03 -3.25 -16.17
N ALA A 256 11.16 -3.93 -16.49
CA ALA A 256 12.49 -3.41 -16.25
C ALA A 256 12.74 -2.10 -17.02
N ARG A 257 12.38 -2.04 -18.32
CA ARG A 257 12.49 -0.81 -19.12
C ARG A 257 11.69 0.36 -18.53
N VAL A 258 10.47 0.07 -18.06
CA VAL A 258 9.62 1.07 -17.42
C VAL A 258 10.22 1.52 -16.08
N ALA A 259 10.77 0.62 -15.28
CA ALA A 259 11.42 0.96 -14.01
C ALA A 259 12.60 1.93 -14.22
N GLU A 260 13.46 1.66 -15.22
CA GLU A 260 14.56 2.55 -15.59
C GLU A 260 14.07 3.91 -16.12
N ALA A 261 13.05 3.91 -16.99
CA ALA A 261 12.49 5.14 -17.53
C ALA A 261 11.87 6.00 -16.41
N PHE A 262 11.14 5.39 -15.51
CA PHE A 262 10.50 6.08 -14.38
C PHE A 262 11.54 6.65 -13.40
N GLN A 263 12.60 5.90 -13.13
CA GLN A 263 13.68 6.38 -12.27
C GLN A 263 14.37 7.65 -12.83
N ARG A 264 14.52 7.76 -14.15
CA ARG A 264 15.08 8.97 -14.79
C ARG A 264 14.23 10.22 -14.61
N LEU A 265 12.93 10.07 -14.33
CA LEU A 265 12.01 11.16 -14.03
C LEU A 265 12.05 11.63 -12.56
N ARG A 266 12.92 11.05 -11.74
CA ARG A 266 13.04 11.46 -10.34
C ARG A 266 13.39 12.96 -10.27
N PRO A 267 12.57 13.79 -9.62
CA PRO A 267 12.86 15.19 -9.47
C PRO A 267 14.22 15.38 -8.77
N ILE A 268 15.11 16.13 -9.39
CA ILE A 268 16.34 16.61 -8.73
C ILE A 268 15.87 17.66 -7.73
N VAL A 269 15.78 17.30 -6.47
CA VAL A 269 15.54 18.28 -5.41
C VAL A 269 16.83 19.05 -5.25
N PRO A 270 16.85 20.38 -5.47
CA PRO A 270 18.04 21.17 -5.14
C PRO A 270 18.33 20.96 -3.65
N VAL A 271 19.53 20.57 -3.32
CA VAL A 271 20.00 20.53 -1.93
C VAL A 271 19.99 21.97 -1.46
N SER A 272 18.98 22.33 -0.62
CA SER A 272 18.88 23.62 0.05
C SER A 272 19.82 23.69 1.25
#